data_c5bbc9b3203ce6e9e62803df18146d17
#
_entry.id   c5bbc9b3203ce6e9e62803df18146d17
#
_cell.length_a   1.000
_cell.length_b   1.000
_cell.length_c   1.000
_cell.angle_alpha   90.00
_cell.angle_beta   90.00
_cell.angle_gamma   90.00
#
_symmetry.space_group_name_H-M   'P 1'
#
loop_
_entity.id
_entity.type
_entity.pdbx_description
1 polymer ?
#
loop_
_entity_poly.entity_id
_entity_poly.type
_entity_poly.pdbx_seq_one_letter_code
_entity_poly.pdbx_strand_id
1 'polypeptide(L)'
;IQAEKQKLIKAGKIKKEKPLPAITDDEKPFEIPETWKWVYVDDICINLQYGTSKKSSTNGKMPVLRMNNIQNGRIIYDNLVYSSDDEDISKYSLNTDDLLFNRTNSKELVGKVAIYKSDMPAIFAGYLVRITPMIISGDYLNYVMQTKYYWNYCQYVRSDAISQSNINAQKLKRFKVPLPPLAEQKRIVAKLEEILPLCDKLK
;
A
#
# COMPACT_ATOMS: atom_id res chain seq x y z
N ILE A 1 10.89 -5.19 15.17
CA ILE A 1 10.94 -4.53 13.84
C ILE A 1 12.35 -4.67 13.26
N GLN A 2 13.35 -4.03 13.85
CA GLN A 2 14.74 -4.05 13.31
C GLN A 2 15.32 -5.45 13.21
N ALA A 3 15.11 -6.31 14.22
CA ALA A 3 15.61 -7.70 14.21
C ALA A 3 15.02 -8.52 13.06
N GLU A 4 13.72 -8.35 12.76
CA GLU A 4 13.07 -9.07 11.67
C GLU A 4 13.51 -8.55 10.30
N LYS A 5 13.61 -7.23 10.15
CA LYS A 5 14.18 -6.60 8.94
C LYS A 5 15.62 -7.07 8.69
N GLN A 6 16.43 -7.19 9.74
CA GLN A 6 17.80 -7.71 9.63
C GLN A 6 17.88 -9.18 9.21
N LYS A 7 16.98 -10.04 9.70
CA LYS A 7 16.89 -11.43 9.23
C LYS A 7 16.59 -11.50 7.73
N LEU A 8 15.67 -10.69 7.25
CA LEU A 8 15.30 -10.64 5.83
C LEU A 8 16.43 -10.08 4.95
N ILE A 9 17.19 -9.09 5.44
CA ILE A 9 18.40 -8.59 4.77
C ILE A 9 19.45 -9.69 4.67
N LYS A 10 19.74 -10.41 5.78
CA LYS A 10 20.68 -11.53 5.79
C LYS A 10 20.24 -12.68 4.87
N ALA A 11 18.94 -12.91 4.76
CA ALA A 11 18.36 -13.91 3.85
C ALA A 11 18.30 -13.45 2.38
N GLY A 12 18.80 -12.26 2.02
CA GLY A 12 18.77 -11.70 0.67
C GLY A 12 17.38 -11.32 0.15
N LYS A 13 16.36 -11.36 1.02
CA LYS A 13 14.96 -11.05 0.64
C LYS A 13 14.69 -9.56 0.48
N ILE A 14 15.44 -8.71 1.17
CA ILE A 14 15.38 -7.24 1.05
C ILE A 14 16.77 -6.64 0.95
N LYS A 15 16.90 -5.56 0.20
CA LYS A 15 18.16 -4.82 0.09
C LYS A 15 18.43 -4.04 1.37
N LYS A 16 19.71 -3.98 1.78
CA LYS A 16 20.14 -3.10 2.87
C LYS A 16 20.09 -1.66 2.38
N GLU A 17 19.16 -0.87 2.92
CA GLU A 17 19.11 0.57 2.71
C GLU A 17 19.53 1.31 3.98
N LYS A 18 19.91 2.59 3.83
CA LYS A 18 20.17 3.45 4.99
C LYS A 18 18.85 3.68 5.73
N PRO A 19 18.77 3.43 7.05
CA PRO A 19 17.55 3.64 7.80
C PRO A 19 17.15 5.12 7.76
N LEU A 20 15.84 5.38 7.79
CA LEU A 20 15.32 6.73 7.95
C LEU A 20 15.69 7.25 9.36
N PRO A 21 15.81 8.59 9.55
CA PRO A 21 16.00 9.18 10.86
C PRO A 21 14.90 8.75 11.83
N ALA A 22 15.21 8.69 13.13
CA ALA A 22 14.20 8.45 14.15
C ALA A 22 13.12 9.55 14.11
N ILE A 23 11.86 9.18 14.31
CA ILE A 23 10.75 10.11 14.41
C ILE A 23 10.87 10.84 15.76
N THR A 24 11.08 12.16 15.73
CA THR A 24 11.15 13.00 16.92
C THR A 24 9.77 13.37 17.44
N ASP A 25 9.67 13.88 18.68
CA ASP A 25 8.37 14.17 19.29
C ASP A 25 7.60 15.26 18.55
N ASP A 26 8.28 16.28 18.05
CA ASP A 26 7.71 17.36 17.24
C ASP A 26 7.25 16.92 15.84
N GLU A 27 7.74 15.78 15.37
CA GLU A 27 7.36 15.19 14.10
C GLU A 27 6.14 14.25 14.20
N LYS A 28 5.66 13.93 15.41
CA LYS A 28 4.49 13.08 15.64
C LYS A 28 3.22 13.81 15.21
N PRO A 29 2.39 13.23 14.33
CA PRO A 29 1.20 13.92 13.79
C PRO A 29 0.11 14.18 14.84
N PHE A 30 0.00 13.29 15.83
CA PHE A 30 -0.93 13.36 16.94
C PHE A 30 -0.52 12.39 18.06
N GLU A 31 -1.14 12.51 19.21
CA GLU A 31 -0.91 11.61 20.35
C GLU A 31 -1.47 10.22 20.10
N ILE A 32 -0.74 9.19 20.50
CA ILE A 32 -1.13 7.77 20.42
C ILE A 32 -0.96 7.12 21.80
N PRO A 33 -1.68 6.01 22.11
CA PRO A 33 -1.50 5.27 23.35
C PRO A 33 -0.02 4.88 23.56
N GLU A 34 0.43 4.81 24.81
CA GLU A 34 1.83 4.48 25.17
C GLU A 34 2.29 3.12 24.64
N THR A 35 1.35 2.18 24.44
CA THR A 35 1.63 0.86 23.87
C THR A 35 1.84 0.87 22.36
N TRP A 36 1.52 1.99 21.68
CA TRP A 36 1.69 2.16 20.25
C TRP A 36 3.03 2.82 19.93
N LYS A 37 3.46 2.70 18.66
CA LYS A 37 4.69 3.37 18.17
C LYS A 37 4.44 4.04 16.85
N TRP A 38 5.03 5.22 16.67
CA TRP A 38 5.16 5.80 15.34
C TRP A 38 6.28 5.13 14.58
N VAL A 39 6.00 4.69 13.35
CA VAL A 39 6.96 4.03 12.46
C VAL A 39 6.77 4.53 11.04
N TYR A 40 7.79 4.42 10.20
CA TYR A 40 7.65 4.69 8.78
C TYR A 40 7.11 3.44 8.04
N VAL A 41 6.46 3.65 6.88
CA VAL A 41 6.10 2.55 5.96
C VAL A 41 7.33 1.71 5.63
N ASP A 42 8.51 2.34 5.47
CA ASP A 42 9.78 1.63 5.24
C ASP A 42 10.14 0.63 6.35
N ASP A 43 9.73 0.89 7.58
CA ASP A 43 10.05 0.03 8.72
C ASP A 43 9.19 -1.24 8.79
N ILE A 44 7.97 -1.18 8.26
CA ILE A 44 6.92 -2.20 8.42
C ILE A 44 6.60 -2.97 7.14
N CYS A 45 7.28 -2.67 6.04
CA CYS A 45 7.09 -3.33 4.75
C CYS A 45 8.39 -3.94 4.24
N ILE A 46 8.29 -5.08 3.53
CA ILE A 46 9.45 -5.77 2.96
C ILE A 46 9.98 -5.02 1.74
N ASN A 47 9.07 -4.59 0.86
CA ASN A 47 9.42 -4.04 -0.44
C ASN A 47 8.36 -3.05 -0.93
N LEU A 48 8.82 -2.03 -1.65
CA LEU A 48 8.00 -1.15 -2.47
C LEU A 48 8.41 -1.36 -3.93
N GLN A 49 7.62 -2.11 -4.68
CA GLN A 49 7.94 -2.51 -6.04
C GLN A 49 7.00 -1.85 -7.04
N TYR A 50 7.55 -1.23 -8.08
CA TYR A 50 6.78 -0.78 -9.24
C TYR A 50 6.35 -1.98 -10.10
N GLY A 51 5.16 -1.89 -10.69
CA GLY A 51 4.63 -2.92 -11.58
C GLY A 51 5.23 -2.88 -12.99
N THR A 52 4.61 -3.66 -13.90
CA THR A 52 5.07 -3.77 -15.28
C THR A 52 4.88 -2.47 -16.08
N SER A 53 5.87 -2.10 -16.88
CA SER A 53 5.78 -1.03 -17.89
C SER A 53 5.39 -1.54 -19.29
N LYS A 54 5.29 -2.88 -19.46
CA LYS A 54 4.90 -3.47 -20.75
C LYS A 54 3.43 -3.19 -21.04
N LYS A 55 3.10 -3.07 -22.33
CA LYS A 55 1.71 -2.81 -22.76
C LYS A 55 0.84 -4.03 -22.53
N SER A 56 -0.30 -3.82 -21.92
CA SER A 56 -1.33 -4.86 -21.72
C SER A 56 -2.22 -4.98 -22.96
N SER A 57 -2.87 -6.14 -23.12
CA SER A 57 -3.82 -6.47 -24.18
C SER A 57 -5.21 -6.75 -23.64
N THR A 58 -6.21 -6.86 -24.52
CA THR A 58 -7.59 -7.22 -24.14
C THR A 58 -7.72 -8.67 -23.69
N ASN A 59 -6.78 -9.54 -24.10
CA ASN A 59 -6.73 -10.97 -23.77
C ASN A 59 -5.32 -11.37 -23.35
N GLY A 60 -5.18 -12.39 -22.53
CA GLY A 60 -3.89 -12.90 -22.08
C GLY A 60 -3.98 -13.90 -20.95
N LYS A 61 -2.84 -14.36 -20.46
CA LYS A 61 -2.73 -15.39 -19.41
C LYS A 61 -3.05 -14.86 -18.01
N MET A 62 -2.71 -13.57 -17.73
CA MET A 62 -2.74 -13.01 -16.39
C MET A 62 -3.37 -11.62 -16.38
N PRO A 63 -4.38 -11.36 -15.54
CA PRO A 63 -4.93 -10.01 -15.34
C PRO A 63 -3.86 -9.02 -14.87
N VAL A 64 -3.93 -7.80 -15.39
CA VAL A 64 -3.08 -6.67 -15.00
C VAL A 64 -3.93 -5.61 -14.32
N LEU A 65 -3.79 -5.47 -13.01
CA LEU A 65 -4.51 -4.47 -12.23
C LEU A 65 -3.98 -3.06 -12.54
N ARG A 66 -4.91 -2.12 -12.72
CA ARG A 66 -4.65 -0.73 -13.07
C ARG A 66 -5.27 0.21 -12.04
N MET A 67 -5.04 1.52 -12.20
CA MET A 67 -5.55 2.56 -11.29
C MET A 67 -7.09 2.57 -11.15
N ASN A 68 -7.83 2.18 -12.20
CA ASN A 68 -9.28 2.06 -12.16
C ASN A 68 -9.78 0.87 -11.32
N ASN A 69 -8.92 -0.14 -11.14
CA ASN A 69 -9.22 -1.30 -10.31
C ASN A 69 -9.05 -1.04 -8.80
N ILE A 70 -8.52 0.13 -8.40
CA ILE A 70 -8.37 0.53 -6.99
C ILE A 70 -9.52 1.45 -6.62
N GLN A 71 -10.43 0.98 -5.75
CA GLN A 71 -11.59 1.76 -5.30
C GLN A 71 -11.89 1.48 -3.83
N ASN A 72 -12.00 2.53 -3.01
CA ASN A 72 -12.42 2.46 -1.60
C ASN A 72 -11.68 1.38 -0.78
N GLY A 73 -10.38 1.27 -0.93
CA GLY A 73 -9.56 0.29 -0.21
C GLY A 73 -9.67 -1.15 -0.73
N ARG A 74 -10.38 -1.39 -1.84
CA ARG A 74 -10.63 -2.73 -2.42
C ARG A 74 -10.21 -2.79 -3.87
N ILE A 75 -9.88 -4.00 -4.33
CA ILE A 75 -9.65 -4.29 -5.76
C ILE A 75 -10.99 -4.59 -6.41
N ILE A 76 -11.28 -3.90 -7.52
CA ILE A 76 -12.44 -4.13 -8.37
C ILE A 76 -11.96 -4.75 -9.69
N TYR A 77 -12.57 -5.84 -10.09
CA TYR A 77 -12.14 -6.66 -11.22
C TYR A 77 -12.86 -6.32 -12.53
N ASP A 78 -13.36 -5.08 -12.65
CA ASP A 78 -14.02 -4.60 -13.86
C ASP A 78 -12.99 -4.13 -14.90
N ASN A 79 -13.33 -4.29 -16.18
CA ASN A 79 -12.54 -3.79 -17.32
C ASN A 79 -11.07 -4.24 -17.25
N LEU A 80 -10.84 -5.50 -16.97
CA LEU A 80 -9.50 -6.06 -16.88
C LEU A 80 -8.79 -6.04 -18.23
N VAL A 81 -7.49 -5.84 -18.16
CA VAL A 81 -6.54 -6.08 -19.26
C VAL A 81 -5.57 -7.16 -18.84
N TYR A 82 -4.81 -7.71 -19.77
CA TYR A 82 -4.05 -8.92 -19.55
C TYR A 82 -2.62 -8.81 -20.06
N SER A 83 -1.76 -9.66 -19.54
CA SER A 83 -0.41 -9.94 -20.03
C SER A 83 -0.25 -11.43 -20.31
N SER A 84 0.54 -11.77 -21.31
CA SER A 84 1.02 -13.13 -21.59
C SER A 84 2.53 -13.25 -21.45
N ASP A 85 3.19 -12.24 -20.91
CA ASP A 85 4.62 -12.19 -20.68
C ASP A 85 4.98 -12.97 -19.41
N ASP A 86 5.63 -14.12 -19.57
CA ASP A 86 5.92 -15.03 -18.46
C ASP A 86 6.95 -14.44 -17.47
N GLU A 87 7.87 -13.57 -17.92
CA GLU A 87 8.80 -12.86 -17.04
C GLU A 87 8.06 -11.87 -16.14
N ASP A 88 7.16 -11.07 -16.73
CA ASP A 88 6.33 -10.12 -15.97
C ASP A 88 5.40 -10.83 -14.99
N ILE A 89 4.79 -11.95 -15.42
CA ILE A 89 3.92 -12.77 -14.56
C ILE A 89 4.72 -13.26 -13.36
N SER A 90 5.91 -13.83 -13.57
CA SER A 90 6.75 -14.32 -12.47
C SER A 90 7.18 -13.19 -11.52
N LYS A 91 7.51 -12.02 -12.05
CA LYS A 91 8.09 -10.90 -11.29
C LYS A 91 7.07 -10.08 -10.52
N TYR A 92 5.88 -9.92 -11.07
CA TYR A 92 4.87 -8.99 -10.55
C TYR A 92 3.61 -9.67 -9.99
N SER A 93 3.58 -11.00 -9.88
CA SER A 93 2.47 -11.71 -9.23
C SER A 93 2.24 -11.19 -7.82
N LEU A 94 0.96 -10.92 -7.51
CA LEU A 94 0.51 -10.47 -6.21
C LEU A 94 0.28 -11.65 -5.27
N ASN A 95 0.55 -11.41 -3.98
CA ASN A 95 0.20 -12.32 -2.91
C ASN A 95 -0.95 -11.71 -2.09
N THR A 96 -1.75 -12.58 -1.47
CA THR A 96 -2.75 -12.14 -0.49
C THR A 96 -2.10 -11.21 0.55
N ASP A 97 -2.80 -10.14 0.91
CA ASP A 97 -2.37 -9.08 1.81
C ASP A 97 -1.35 -8.06 1.23
N ASP A 98 -0.90 -8.20 -0.01
CA ASP A 98 -0.22 -7.10 -0.69
C ASP A 98 -1.17 -5.90 -0.85
N LEU A 99 -0.66 -4.68 -0.67
CA LEU A 99 -1.40 -3.47 -1.00
C LEU A 99 -0.88 -2.89 -2.31
N LEU A 100 -1.79 -2.34 -3.10
CA LEU A 100 -1.47 -1.58 -4.31
C LEU A 100 -1.71 -0.10 -4.07
N PHE A 101 -0.65 0.69 -4.23
CA PHE A 101 -0.65 2.15 -4.11
C PHE A 101 -0.62 2.79 -5.49
N ASN A 102 -1.56 3.68 -5.76
CA ASN A 102 -1.64 4.44 -7.02
C ASN A 102 -0.73 5.66 -6.98
N ARG A 103 0.48 5.54 -7.55
CA ARG A 103 1.50 6.58 -7.53
C ARG A 103 1.29 7.72 -8.53
N THR A 104 0.44 7.53 -9.53
CA THR A 104 0.25 8.50 -10.63
C THR A 104 -1.23 8.57 -11.00
N ASN A 105 -1.86 9.73 -10.81
CA ASN A 105 -3.25 9.98 -11.15
C ASN A 105 -3.54 11.49 -11.14
N SER A 106 -4.82 11.90 -11.23
CA SER A 106 -5.23 13.28 -10.95
C SER A 106 -4.87 13.67 -9.49
N LYS A 107 -4.92 14.96 -9.21
CA LYS A 107 -4.63 15.52 -7.86
C LYS A 107 -5.47 14.90 -6.76
N GLU A 108 -6.72 14.59 -7.06
CA GLU A 108 -7.71 14.04 -6.13
C GLU A 108 -7.54 12.53 -5.91
N LEU A 109 -6.97 11.83 -6.88
CA LEU A 109 -6.95 10.37 -6.91
C LEU A 109 -5.56 9.75 -6.72
N VAL A 110 -4.49 10.55 -6.81
CA VAL A 110 -3.13 10.08 -6.50
C VAL A 110 -3.03 9.72 -5.02
N GLY A 111 -2.50 8.54 -4.73
CA GLY A 111 -2.45 8.03 -3.36
C GLY A 111 -3.53 7.01 -3.02
N LYS A 112 -4.49 6.72 -3.90
CA LYS A 112 -5.42 5.61 -3.67
C LYS A 112 -4.68 4.32 -3.33
N VAL A 113 -5.20 3.58 -2.36
CA VAL A 113 -4.66 2.27 -1.94
C VAL A 113 -5.79 1.26 -1.90
N ALA A 114 -5.46 0.01 -2.21
CA ALA A 114 -6.34 -1.13 -1.99
C ALA A 114 -5.54 -2.36 -1.59
N ILE A 115 -6.11 -3.17 -0.71
CA ILE A 115 -5.55 -4.47 -0.34
C ILE A 115 -5.99 -5.54 -1.35
N TYR A 116 -5.06 -6.42 -1.71
CA TYR A 116 -5.34 -7.57 -2.57
C TYR A 116 -5.74 -8.77 -1.71
N LYS A 117 -6.98 -9.21 -1.87
CA LYS A 117 -7.64 -10.30 -1.11
C LYS A 117 -8.34 -11.28 -2.04
N SER A 118 -7.72 -11.65 -3.14
CA SER A 118 -8.35 -12.50 -4.15
C SER A 118 -7.58 -13.78 -4.37
N ASP A 119 -8.33 -14.84 -4.66
CA ASP A 119 -7.78 -16.10 -5.16
C ASP A 119 -7.50 -16.05 -6.67
N MET A 120 -7.99 -15.01 -7.38
CA MET A 120 -7.68 -14.78 -8.78
C MET A 120 -6.26 -14.26 -8.91
N PRO A 121 -5.31 -14.99 -9.50
CA PRO A 121 -3.96 -14.48 -9.71
C PRO A 121 -3.97 -13.20 -10.54
N ALA A 122 -3.13 -12.23 -10.19
CA ALA A 122 -3.00 -10.98 -10.93
C ALA A 122 -1.58 -10.40 -10.80
N ILE A 123 -1.22 -9.57 -11.78
CA ILE A 123 -0.07 -8.66 -11.74
C ILE A 123 -0.57 -7.22 -11.78
N PHE A 124 0.31 -6.23 -11.76
CA PHE A 124 -0.09 -4.82 -11.69
C PHE A 124 0.78 -3.92 -12.57
N ALA A 125 0.19 -2.82 -13.01
CA ALA A 125 0.79 -1.86 -13.94
C ALA A 125 1.82 -0.93 -13.25
N GLY A 126 2.75 -0.39 -14.00
CA GLY A 126 3.91 0.39 -13.53
C GLY A 126 3.60 1.73 -12.84
N TYR A 127 2.39 2.24 -12.97
CA TYR A 127 1.91 3.40 -12.21
C TYR A 127 1.28 3.01 -10.85
N LEU A 128 1.33 1.73 -10.50
CA LEU A 128 1.06 1.22 -9.16
C LEU A 128 2.36 0.80 -8.49
N VAL A 129 2.36 0.84 -7.16
CA VAL A 129 3.44 0.35 -6.30
C VAL A 129 2.86 -0.70 -5.38
N ARG A 130 3.44 -1.91 -5.39
CA ARG A 130 3.14 -2.94 -4.42
C ARG A 130 3.81 -2.62 -3.09
N ILE A 131 3.04 -2.70 -2.02
CA ILE A 131 3.50 -2.64 -0.63
C ILE A 131 3.27 -4.02 -0.04
N THR A 132 4.33 -4.70 0.39
CA THR A 132 4.22 -6.00 1.05
C THR A 132 4.40 -5.84 2.55
N PRO A 133 3.33 -5.91 3.36
CA PRO A 133 3.40 -5.79 4.81
C PRO A 133 4.26 -6.90 5.44
N MET A 134 5.01 -6.58 6.51
CA MET A 134 5.89 -7.54 7.16
C MET A 134 5.49 -7.80 8.62
N ILE A 135 5.33 -6.76 9.40
CA ILE A 135 5.06 -6.83 10.85
C ILE A 135 3.79 -6.07 11.23
N ILE A 136 3.04 -5.67 10.24
CA ILE A 136 1.75 -5.00 10.34
C ILE A 136 0.71 -5.82 9.58
N SER A 137 -0.52 -5.85 10.05
CA SER A 137 -1.64 -6.41 9.29
C SER A 137 -1.87 -5.59 8.03
N GLY A 138 -2.00 -6.25 6.88
CA GLY A 138 -2.36 -5.60 5.61
C GLY A 138 -3.71 -4.87 5.71
N ASP A 139 -4.70 -5.48 6.36
CA ASP A 139 -6.01 -4.86 6.59
C ASP A 139 -5.90 -3.59 7.44
N TYR A 140 -5.15 -3.64 8.55
CA TYR A 140 -4.94 -2.47 9.38
C TYR A 140 -4.24 -1.34 8.60
N LEU A 141 -3.15 -1.65 7.89
CA LEU A 141 -2.44 -0.67 7.07
C LEU A 141 -3.36 -0.08 5.98
N ASN A 142 -4.18 -0.93 5.34
CA ASN A 142 -5.15 -0.47 4.35
C ASN A 142 -6.14 0.52 4.96
N TYR A 143 -6.69 0.25 6.15
CA TYR A 143 -7.58 1.20 6.85
C TYR A 143 -6.88 2.51 7.22
N VAL A 144 -5.64 2.46 7.72
CA VAL A 144 -4.84 3.67 7.99
C VAL A 144 -4.69 4.50 6.71
N MET A 145 -4.48 3.85 5.57
CA MET A 145 -4.35 4.51 4.26
C MET A 145 -5.68 4.94 3.61
N GLN A 146 -6.83 4.75 4.28
CA GLN A 146 -8.11 5.37 3.91
C GLN A 146 -8.43 6.61 4.75
N THR A 147 -7.67 6.90 5.81
CA THR A 147 -7.94 8.02 6.73
C THR A 147 -7.68 9.39 6.10
N LYS A 148 -8.35 10.43 6.64
CA LYS A 148 -8.05 11.83 6.29
C LYS A 148 -6.58 12.20 6.58
N TYR A 149 -5.98 11.62 7.62
CA TYR A 149 -4.57 11.81 7.96
C TYR A 149 -3.66 11.38 6.80
N TYR A 150 -3.87 10.19 6.26
CA TYR A 150 -3.12 9.68 5.11
C TYR A 150 -3.35 10.53 3.85
N TRP A 151 -4.60 10.91 3.56
CA TRP A 151 -4.92 11.75 2.40
C TRP A 151 -4.28 13.14 2.49
N ASN A 152 -4.25 13.76 3.68
CA ASN A 152 -3.53 15.01 3.89
C ASN A 152 -2.04 14.86 3.59
N TYR A 153 -1.43 13.74 4.03
CA TYR A 153 -0.03 13.44 3.68
C TYR A 153 0.16 13.33 2.16
N CYS A 154 -0.68 12.59 1.45
CA CYS A 154 -0.62 12.47 -0.01
C CYS A 154 -0.72 13.84 -0.70
N GLN A 155 -1.64 14.70 -0.26
CA GLN A 155 -1.79 16.05 -0.79
C GLN A 155 -0.55 16.93 -0.55
N TYR A 156 0.09 16.77 0.60
CA TYR A 156 1.30 17.51 0.94
C TYR A 156 2.54 17.07 0.14
N VAL A 157 2.72 15.75 -0.05
CA VAL A 157 3.95 15.22 -0.66
C VAL A 157 3.88 15.04 -2.17
N ARG A 158 2.68 15.10 -2.80
CA ARG A 158 2.58 14.92 -4.25
C ARG A 158 3.39 15.96 -5.02
N SER A 159 3.85 15.57 -6.18
CA SER A 159 4.41 16.47 -7.18
C SER A 159 3.44 16.62 -8.32
N ASP A 160 3.04 17.82 -8.63
CA ASP A 160 2.05 18.13 -9.66
C ASP A 160 2.73 18.42 -11.01
N ALA A 161 2.15 17.88 -12.08
CA ALA A 161 2.44 18.24 -13.46
C ALA A 161 1.12 18.70 -14.14
N ILE A 162 1.18 19.14 -15.39
CA ILE A 162 0.04 19.74 -16.10
C ILE A 162 -1.20 18.83 -16.09
N SER A 163 -1.02 17.54 -16.35
CA SER A 163 -2.13 16.57 -16.51
C SER A 163 -2.26 15.55 -15.38
N GLN A 164 -1.27 15.45 -14.50
CA GLN A 164 -1.26 14.41 -13.47
C GLN A 164 -0.37 14.77 -12.28
N SER A 165 -0.64 14.12 -11.16
CA SER A 165 0.18 14.20 -9.93
C SER A 165 0.88 12.88 -9.69
N ASN A 166 2.02 12.93 -8.98
CA ASN A 166 2.84 11.77 -8.69
C ASN A 166 3.34 11.76 -7.24
N ILE A 167 3.31 10.57 -6.64
CA ILE A 167 3.96 10.29 -5.35
C ILE A 167 4.90 9.09 -5.58
N ASN A 168 6.20 9.30 -5.54
CA ASN A 168 7.16 8.20 -5.74
C ASN A 168 7.31 7.33 -4.47
N ALA A 169 7.94 6.16 -4.64
CA ALA A 169 8.13 5.21 -3.54
C ALA A 169 8.95 5.80 -2.38
N GLN A 170 9.89 6.72 -2.63
CA GLN A 170 10.68 7.35 -1.56
C GLN A 170 9.83 8.26 -0.67
N LYS A 171 8.85 8.97 -1.25
CA LYS A 171 7.87 9.74 -0.48
C LYS A 171 6.95 8.78 0.30
N LEU A 172 6.47 7.71 -0.32
CA LEU A 172 5.63 6.72 0.35
C LEU A 172 6.33 6.06 1.54
N LYS A 173 7.62 5.72 1.43
CA LYS A 173 8.44 5.17 2.52
C LYS A 173 8.40 6.02 3.78
N ARG A 174 8.29 7.34 3.65
CA ARG A 174 8.30 8.31 4.75
C ARG A 174 6.93 8.57 5.39
N PHE A 175 5.87 7.95 4.90
CA PHE A 175 4.58 8.04 5.58
C PHE A 175 4.68 7.43 6.97
N LYS A 176 4.25 8.17 7.98
CA LYS A 176 4.28 7.76 9.39
C LYS A 176 2.99 7.01 9.73
N VAL A 177 3.12 5.82 10.29
CA VAL A 177 2.00 4.93 10.62
C VAL A 177 1.96 4.74 12.14
N PRO A 178 0.80 4.94 12.79
CA PRO A 178 0.64 4.55 14.20
C PRO A 178 0.53 3.02 14.26
N LEU A 179 1.45 2.38 14.96
CA LEU A 179 1.57 0.92 15.02
C LEU A 179 1.15 0.38 16.39
N PRO A 180 -0.08 -0.14 16.55
CA PRO A 180 -0.51 -0.91 17.72
C PRO A 180 0.19 -2.27 17.82
N PRO A 181 0.15 -2.94 18.98
CA PRO A 181 0.41 -4.37 19.08
C PRO A 181 -0.48 -5.18 18.12
N LEU A 182 0.02 -6.29 17.56
CA LEU A 182 -0.69 -7.04 16.51
C LEU A 182 -2.09 -7.51 16.93
N ALA A 183 -2.27 -7.91 18.20
CA ALA A 183 -3.58 -8.29 18.72
C ALA A 183 -4.58 -7.12 18.69
N GLU A 184 -4.09 -5.91 18.91
CA GLU A 184 -4.93 -4.71 18.88
C GLU A 184 -5.24 -4.28 17.44
N GLN A 185 -4.30 -4.40 16.50
CA GLN A 185 -4.58 -4.22 15.07
C GLN A 185 -5.75 -5.10 14.62
N LYS A 186 -5.75 -6.38 15.01
CA LYS A 186 -6.83 -7.33 14.69
C LYS A 186 -8.17 -6.89 15.27
N ARG A 187 -8.20 -6.41 16.55
CA ARG A 187 -9.41 -5.91 17.18
C ARG A 187 -9.95 -4.65 16.48
N ILE A 188 -9.06 -3.73 16.11
CA ILE A 188 -9.44 -2.52 15.37
C ILE A 188 -10.05 -2.89 14.01
N VAL A 189 -9.39 -3.78 13.25
CA VAL A 189 -9.90 -4.25 11.95
C VAL A 189 -11.28 -4.88 12.11
N ALA A 190 -11.44 -5.84 13.02
CA ALA A 190 -12.73 -6.49 13.26
C ALA A 190 -13.83 -5.48 13.62
N LYS A 191 -13.51 -4.46 14.44
CA LYS A 191 -14.50 -3.42 14.81
C LYS A 191 -14.85 -2.51 13.64
N LEU A 192 -13.88 -2.16 12.78
CA LEU A 192 -14.15 -1.39 11.57
C LEU A 192 -15.01 -2.17 10.58
N GLU A 193 -14.74 -3.46 10.40
CA GLU A 193 -15.53 -4.34 9.52
C GLU A 193 -16.98 -4.54 10.00
N GLU A 194 -17.22 -4.46 11.32
CA GLU A 194 -18.57 -4.46 11.91
C GLU A 194 -19.30 -3.13 11.66
N ILE A 195 -18.61 -1.99 11.85
CA ILE A 195 -19.25 -0.67 11.89
C ILE A 195 -19.40 -0.05 10.48
N LEU A 196 -18.39 -0.14 9.62
CA LEU A 196 -18.41 0.55 8.33
C LEU A 196 -19.61 0.17 7.44
N PRO A 197 -20.04 -1.11 7.36
CA PRO A 197 -21.23 -1.47 6.60
C PRO A 197 -22.53 -0.85 7.17
N LEU A 198 -22.57 -0.54 8.47
CA LEU A 198 -23.71 0.15 9.07
C LEU A 198 -23.75 1.62 8.66
N CYS A 199 -22.57 2.28 8.60
CA CYS A 199 -22.47 3.65 8.11
C CYS A 199 -22.86 3.78 6.62
N ASP A 200 -22.57 2.79 5.80
CA ASP A 200 -22.93 2.81 4.38
C ASP A 200 -24.45 2.67 4.14
N LYS A 201 -25.19 2.08 5.08
CA LYS A 201 -26.67 2.00 5.05
C LYS A 201 -27.35 3.31 5.41
N LEU A 202 -26.61 4.29 5.97
CA LEU A 202 -27.13 5.59 6.38
C LEU A 202 -26.95 6.69 5.32
N LYS A 203 -26.30 6.37 4.20
CA LYS A 203 -26.12 7.25 3.02
C LYS A 203 -27.23 7.04 2.00
#